data_c23d2b61834e5cd9bc4e78d13d1a6bb9
#
_entry.id   c23d2b61834e5cd9bc4e78d13d1a6bb9
#
_cell.length_a   1.000
_cell.length_b   1.000
_cell.length_c   1.000
_cell.angle_alpha   90.00
_cell.angle_beta   90.00
_cell.angle_gamma   90.00
#
_symmetry.space_group_name_H-M   'P 1'
#
loop_
_entity.id
_entity.type
_entity.pdbx_description
1 polymer ?
#
loop_
_entity_poly.entity_id
_entity_poly.type
_entity_poly.pdbx_seq_one_letter_code
_entity_poly.pdbx_strand_id
1 'polypeptide(L)'
;VGLPTLQGYGLTETSPVVSCNPIHDIKVETVGPPFKGNQVKIAEDGEILVRGENVMLGYWNKKEETDKVIINGWLYTGDIGEIDLNDGYLKITDRKKDIIVSAGGDNISPAKIENMIINEPEIDQCMVYGDKKNYLVALIVPNKDFLNEKEKINKAIERINTKLTLLEKIKRIQLIDE
;
A
#
# COMPACT_ATOMS: atom_id res chain seq x y z
N VAL A 1 -23.76 -6.93 -12.14
CA VAL A 1 -24.77 -6.50 -11.16
C VAL A 1 -25.11 -5.01 -11.29
N GLY A 2 -24.42 -4.22 -12.10
CA GLY A 2 -24.80 -2.85 -12.48
C GLY A 2 -24.73 -1.78 -11.37
N LEU A 3 -24.21 -2.10 -10.18
CA LEU A 3 -23.97 -1.11 -9.14
C LEU A 3 -22.54 -0.53 -9.24
N PRO A 4 -22.36 0.79 -9.18
CA PRO A 4 -21.05 1.40 -9.16
C PRO A 4 -20.32 1.02 -7.87
N THR A 5 -19.06 0.62 -7.98
CA THR A 5 -18.18 0.40 -6.83
C THR A 5 -17.27 1.61 -6.71
N LEU A 6 -17.26 2.24 -5.53
CA LEU A 6 -16.43 3.40 -5.23
C LEU A 6 -15.33 2.99 -4.26
N GLN A 7 -14.11 3.42 -4.54
CA GLN A 7 -12.99 3.29 -3.61
C GLN A 7 -12.95 4.51 -2.70
N GLY A 8 -12.80 4.28 -1.41
CA GLY A 8 -12.64 5.32 -0.40
C GLY A 8 -11.53 4.98 0.57
N TYR A 9 -11.08 5.98 1.31
CA TYR A 9 -10.03 5.87 2.31
C TYR A 9 -10.47 6.46 3.64
N GLY A 10 -10.05 5.81 4.69
CA GLY A 10 -10.21 6.29 6.05
C GLY A 10 -9.73 5.27 7.07
N LEU A 11 -9.70 5.72 8.31
CA LEU A 11 -9.25 4.96 9.47
C LEU A 11 -10.26 5.09 10.59
N THR A 12 -10.20 4.25 11.59
CA THR A 12 -10.96 4.41 12.84
C THR A 12 -10.70 5.78 13.46
N GLU A 13 -9.46 6.23 13.40
CA GLU A 13 -8.98 7.52 13.88
C GLU A 13 -9.53 8.72 13.10
N THR A 14 -10.22 8.50 11.97
CA THR A 14 -10.82 9.56 11.13
C THR A 14 -12.34 9.44 11.00
N SER A 15 -13.02 8.66 11.82
CA SER A 15 -14.48 8.57 12.04
C SER A 15 -15.40 8.39 10.80
N PRO A 16 -15.22 7.41 9.94
CA PRO A 16 -14.01 6.74 9.49
C PRO A 16 -13.40 7.35 8.21
N VAL A 17 -14.14 8.20 7.46
CA VAL A 17 -13.83 8.50 6.04
C VAL A 17 -13.07 9.81 5.87
N VAL A 18 -11.98 9.74 5.11
CA VAL A 18 -11.16 10.89 4.69
C VAL A 18 -11.48 11.30 3.26
N SER A 19 -11.51 10.35 2.33
CA SER A 19 -11.73 10.58 0.91
C SER A 19 -12.54 9.47 0.27
N CYS A 20 -13.13 9.73 -0.90
CA CYS A 20 -13.80 8.72 -1.70
C CYS A 20 -13.87 9.18 -3.16
N ASN A 21 -13.77 8.23 -4.09
CA ASN A 21 -14.02 8.49 -5.50
C ASN A 21 -15.44 8.99 -5.71
N PRO A 22 -15.65 10.13 -6.38
CA PRO A 22 -16.98 10.60 -6.73
C PRO A 22 -17.58 9.75 -7.84
N ILE A 23 -18.88 9.48 -7.78
CA ILE A 23 -19.59 8.61 -8.73
C ILE A 23 -19.47 9.07 -10.19
N HIS A 24 -19.24 10.35 -10.41
CA HIS A 24 -19.18 10.97 -11.74
C HIS A 24 -17.76 10.99 -12.34
N ASP A 25 -16.75 10.75 -11.52
CA ASP A 25 -15.33 10.81 -11.92
C ASP A 25 -14.53 9.80 -11.09
N ILE A 26 -14.71 8.52 -11.42
CA ILE A 26 -14.02 7.42 -10.75
C ILE A 26 -12.64 7.25 -11.40
N LYS A 27 -11.58 7.43 -10.61
CA LYS A 27 -10.22 7.11 -11.01
C LYS A 27 -9.79 5.82 -10.34
N VAL A 28 -9.68 4.77 -11.13
CA VAL A 28 -9.14 3.48 -10.68
C VAL A 28 -7.72 3.71 -10.12
N GLU A 29 -7.33 2.96 -9.11
CA GLU A 29 -6.07 3.09 -8.35
C GLU A 29 -6.00 4.28 -7.40
N THR A 30 -7.03 5.11 -7.31
CA THR A 30 -7.13 6.21 -6.33
C THR A 30 -8.27 5.98 -5.35
N VAL A 31 -8.23 6.72 -4.26
CA VAL A 31 -9.30 6.76 -3.25
C VAL A 31 -10.05 8.08 -3.27
N GLY A 32 -9.96 8.80 -4.39
CA GLY A 32 -10.67 10.07 -4.62
C GLY A 32 -10.11 11.27 -3.86
N PRO A 33 -10.68 12.44 -4.06
CA PRO A 33 -10.29 13.65 -3.34
C PRO A 33 -10.82 13.62 -1.89
N PRO A 34 -10.17 14.33 -0.95
CA PRO A 34 -10.65 14.47 0.41
C PRO A 34 -12.06 15.09 0.47
N PHE A 35 -12.90 14.61 1.38
CA PHE A 35 -14.18 15.23 1.64
C PHE A 35 -14.02 16.67 2.15
N LYS A 36 -15.02 17.50 1.84
CA LYS A 36 -15.07 18.88 2.33
C LYS A 36 -14.94 18.90 3.87
N GLY A 37 -14.01 19.70 4.35
CA GLY A 37 -13.69 19.79 5.79
C GLY A 37 -12.45 19.00 6.20
N ASN A 38 -12.02 18.03 5.40
CA ASN A 38 -10.77 17.32 5.59
C ASN A 38 -9.63 18.00 4.83
N GLN A 39 -8.51 18.15 5.50
CA GLN A 39 -7.25 18.58 4.90
C GLN A 39 -6.32 17.39 4.86
N VAL A 40 -5.71 17.15 3.72
CA VAL A 40 -4.72 16.08 3.53
C VAL A 40 -3.45 16.68 2.96
N LYS A 41 -2.32 16.24 3.44
CA LYS A 41 -1.00 16.56 2.88
C LYS A 41 -0.08 15.36 2.98
N ILE A 42 0.95 15.36 2.16
CA ILE A 42 2.01 14.35 2.19
C ILE A 42 3.23 14.92 2.92
N ALA A 43 3.73 14.17 3.88
CA ALA A 43 4.97 14.51 4.59
C ALA A 43 6.21 14.25 3.71
N GLU A 44 7.39 14.70 4.14
CA GLU A 44 8.64 14.51 3.40
C GLU A 44 9.01 13.04 3.16
N ASP A 45 8.60 12.16 4.07
CA ASP A 45 8.81 10.71 3.98
C ASP A 45 7.68 9.97 3.22
N GLY A 46 6.73 10.72 2.63
CA GLY A 46 5.61 10.17 1.88
C GLY A 46 4.39 9.82 2.72
N GLU A 47 4.43 10.01 4.05
CA GLU A 47 3.29 9.68 4.91
C GLU A 47 2.11 10.62 4.68
N ILE A 48 0.91 10.05 4.60
CA ILE A 48 -0.35 10.79 4.50
C ILE A 48 -0.70 11.37 5.86
N LEU A 49 -0.83 12.68 5.92
CA LEU A 49 -1.26 13.41 7.11
C LEU A 49 -2.67 13.95 6.92
N VAL A 50 -3.53 13.75 7.93
CA VAL A 50 -4.92 14.18 7.89
C VAL A 50 -5.21 15.16 9.02
N ARG A 51 -5.99 16.20 8.72
CA ARG A 51 -6.52 17.16 9.68
C ARG A 51 -7.98 17.47 9.33
N GLY A 52 -8.87 17.45 10.32
CA GLY A 52 -10.29 17.74 10.13
C GLY A 52 -11.07 17.45 11.39
N GLU A 53 -12.35 17.81 11.38
CA GLU A 53 -13.27 17.52 12.51
C GLU A 53 -13.57 16.04 12.67
N ASN A 54 -13.29 15.23 11.65
CA ASN A 54 -13.41 13.78 11.69
C ASN A 54 -12.23 13.08 12.40
N VAL A 55 -11.12 13.79 12.65
CA VAL A 55 -9.99 13.22 13.39
C VAL A 55 -10.36 13.04 14.86
N MET A 56 -10.06 11.87 15.40
CA MET A 56 -10.31 11.52 16.80
C MET A 56 -9.68 12.52 17.77
N LEU A 57 -10.23 12.62 18.97
CA LEU A 57 -9.63 13.37 20.08
C LEU A 57 -8.39 12.68 20.65
N GLY A 58 -8.29 11.37 20.50
CA GLY A 58 -7.19 10.54 20.97
C GLY A 58 -7.62 9.14 21.37
N TYR A 59 -6.65 8.33 21.73
CA TYR A 59 -6.87 6.99 22.27
C TYR A 59 -7.29 7.06 23.76
N TRP A 60 -8.32 6.32 24.12
CA TRP A 60 -8.84 6.30 25.49
C TRP A 60 -7.76 5.87 26.49
N ASN A 61 -7.51 6.74 27.49
CA ASN A 61 -6.48 6.56 28.52
C ASN A 61 -5.04 6.27 28.01
N LYS A 62 -4.73 6.68 26.76
CA LYS A 62 -3.42 6.47 26.14
C LYS A 62 -2.88 7.77 25.56
N LYS A 63 -2.62 8.75 26.44
CA LYS A 63 -2.13 10.06 26.02
C LYS A 63 -0.81 9.98 25.26
N GLU A 64 0.14 9.19 25.73
CA GLU A 64 1.45 9.04 25.07
C GLU A 64 1.34 8.46 23.65
N GLU A 65 0.41 7.51 23.42
CA GLU A 65 0.16 6.96 22.08
C GLU A 65 -0.55 7.99 21.19
N THR A 66 -1.45 8.78 21.77
CA THR A 66 -2.12 9.88 21.06
C THR A 66 -1.12 10.94 20.61
N ASP A 67 -0.23 11.37 21.50
CA ASP A 67 0.77 12.41 21.23
C ASP A 67 1.79 11.96 20.15
N LYS A 68 1.98 10.65 19.93
CA LYS A 68 2.81 10.10 18.85
C LYS A 68 2.18 10.22 17.48
N VAL A 69 0.86 10.15 17.41
CA VAL A 69 0.14 10.11 16.13
C VAL A 69 -0.58 11.43 15.79
N ILE A 70 -0.90 12.27 16.79
CA ILE A 70 -1.48 13.59 16.56
C ILE A 70 -0.46 14.66 16.94
N ILE A 71 0.19 15.25 15.94
CA ILE A 71 1.25 16.23 16.10
C ILE A 71 0.83 17.55 15.45
N ASN A 72 0.79 18.63 16.22
CA ASN A 72 0.38 19.95 15.74
C ASN A 72 -0.99 19.97 15.03
N GLY A 73 -1.92 19.13 15.50
CA GLY A 73 -3.26 18.99 14.95
C GLY A 73 -3.34 18.17 13.64
N TRP A 74 -2.29 17.50 13.25
CA TRP A 74 -2.25 16.56 12.14
C TRP A 74 -2.14 15.12 12.65
N LEU A 75 -3.05 14.27 12.17
CA LEU A 75 -2.96 12.83 12.38
C LEU A 75 -1.95 12.24 11.39
N TYR A 76 -0.95 11.57 11.89
CA TYR A 76 -0.01 10.75 11.16
C TYR A 76 -0.63 9.37 10.98
N THR A 77 -1.02 9.05 9.75
CA THR A 77 -1.88 7.87 9.48
C THR A 77 -1.12 6.55 9.47
N GLY A 78 0.18 6.61 9.25
CA GLY A 78 1.00 5.43 8.99
C GLY A 78 0.83 4.86 7.57
N ASP A 79 0.04 5.50 6.73
CA ASP A 79 -0.12 5.14 5.32
C ASP A 79 0.74 6.05 4.44
N ILE A 80 1.35 5.50 3.41
CA ILE A 80 2.15 6.21 2.41
C ILE A 80 1.31 6.44 1.17
N GLY A 81 1.46 7.61 0.56
CA GLY A 81 0.69 7.93 -0.64
C GLY A 81 1.13 9.20 -1.33
N GLU A 82 0.38 9.55 -2.34
CA GLU A 82 0.59 10.74 -3.18
C GLU A 82 -0.74 11.43 -3.47
N ILE A 83 -0.67 12.74 -3.72
CA ILE A 83 -1.81 13.55 -4.14
C ILE A 83 -1.51 14.06 -5.53
N ASP A 84 -2.41 13.82 -6.50
CA ASP A 84 -2.34 14.49 -7.79
C ASP A 84 -2.65 15.98 -7.62
N LEU A 85 -1.68 16.83 -7.92
CA LEU A 85 -1.79 18.28 -7.73
C LEU A 85 -2.77 18.95 -8.71
N ASN A 86 -3.16 18.26 -9.80
CA ASN A 86 -4.07 18.82 -10.79
C ASN A 86 -5.54 18.74 -10.36
N ASP A 87 -5.90 17.68 -9.64
CA ASP A 87 -7.30 17.40 -9.29
C ASP A 87 -7.53 16.98 -7.84
N GLY A 88 -6.45 16.82 -7.05
CA GLY A 88 -6.52 16.53 -5.63
C GLY A 88 -6.84 15.06 -5.30
N TYR A 89 -6.77 14.15 -6.28
CA TYR A 89 -7.01 12.73 -6.02
C TYR A 89 -5.88 12.13 -5.18
N LEU A 90 -6.26 11.44 -4.13
CA LEU A 90 -5.35 10.73 -3.23
C LEU A 90 -5.15 9.30 -3.73
N LYS A 91 -3.90 8.85 -3.76
CA LYS A 91 -3.52 7.47 -4.04
C LYS A 91 -2.71 6.93 -2.87
N ILE A 92 -3.12 5.79 -2.34
CA ILE A 92 -2.38 5.08 -1.29
C ILE A 92 -1.45 4.09 -1.99
N THR A 93 -0.19 4.11 -1.63
CA THR A 93 0.83 3.27 -2.25
C THR A 93 1.29 2.15 -1.34
N ASP A 94 1.33 2.39 -0.02
CA ASP A 94 1.79 1.40 0.96
C ASP A 94 1.42 1.79 2.40
N ARG A 95 1.83 0.94 3.35
CA ARG A 95 1.89 1.26 4.77
C ARG A 95 3.32 1.51 5.22
N LYS A 96 3.54 2.57 5.98
CA LYS A 96 4.87 2.98 6.46
C LYS A 96 5.61 1.86 7.22
N LYS A 97 4.89 1.10 8.05
CA LYS A 97 5.46 -0.03 8.80
C LYS A 97 5.80 -1.25 7.94
N ASP A 98 5.20 -1.34 6.76
CA ASP A 98 5.35 -2.48 5.87
C ASP A 98 6.41 -2.21 4.78
N ILE A 99 6.86 -0.95 4.62
CA ILE A 99 7.95 -0.59 3.71
C ILE A 99 9.21 -1.38 4.07
N ILE A 100 9.79 -2.01 3.07
CA ILE A 100 11.09 -2.67 3.17
C ILE A 100 12.18 -1.61 3.02
N VAL A 101 13.06 -1.52 4.03
CA VAL A 101 14.27 -0.69 3.93
C VAL A 101 15.43 -1.58 3.53
N SER A 102 15.98 -1.39 2.32
CA SER A 102 17.12 -2.17 1.84
C SER A 102 18.36 -1.97 2.72
N ALA A 103 19.36 -2.83 2.60
CA ALA A 103 20.65 -2.62 3.28
C ALA A 103 21.34 -1.32 2.85
N GLY A 104 21.00 -0.77 1.69
CA GLY A 104 21.48 0.53 1.20
C GLY A 104 20.71 1.74 1.72
N GLY A 105 19.57 1.51 2.44
CA GLY A 105 18.71 2.57 2.95
C GLY A 105 17.58 2.97 2.00
N ASP A 106 17.41 2.27 0.88
CA ASP A 106 16.32 2.57 -0.07
C ASP A 106 14.99 2.02 0.44
N ASN A 107 13.94 2.79 0.27
CA ASN A 107 12.57 2.39 0.58
C ASN A 107 11.96 1.63 -0.60
N ILE A 108 11.49 0.43 -0.36
CA ILE A 108 10.86 -0.44 -1.35
C ILE A 108 9.46 -0.77 -0.89
N SER A 109 8.47 -0.54 -1.75
CA SER A 109 7.07 -0.91 -1.52
C SER A 109 6.85 -2.40 -1.81
N PRO A 110 6.65 -3.26 -0.80
CA PRO A 110 6.32 -4.66 -1.03
C PRO A 110 4.96 -4.81 -1.71
N ALA A 111 3.96 -4.03 -1.31
CA ALA A 111 2.61 -4.10 -1.86
C ALA A 111 2.58 -3.86 -3.37
N LYS A 112 3.38 -2.92 -3.90
CA LYS A 112 3.52 -2.69 -5.34
C LYS A 112 4.00 -3.96 -6.06
N ILE A 113 5.01 -4.62 -5.52
CA ILE A 113 5.63 -5.81 -6.13
C ILE A 113 4.68 -7.00 -6.00
N GLU A 114 4.09 -7.20 -4.83
CA GLU A 114 3.12 -8.26 -4.54
C GLU A 114 1.90 -8.17 -5.47
N ASN A 115 1.35 -6.97 -5.66
CA ASN A 115 0.25 -6.74 -6.59
C ASN A 115 0.62 -7.11 -8.05
N MET A 116 1.86 -6.84 -8.47
CA MET A 116 2.31 -7.27 -9.80
C MET A 116 2.43 -8.79 -9.90
N ILE A 117 2.88 -9.45 -8.83
CA ILE A 117 3.05 -10.90 -8.77
C ILE A 117 1.69 -11.62 -8.76
N ILE A 118 0.73 -11.17 -7.95
CA ILE A 118 -0.61 -11.79 -7.83
C ILE A 118 -1.41 -11.67 -9.13
N ASN A 119 -1.11 -10.70 -9.99
CA ASN A 119 -1.76 -10.58 -11.30
C ASN A 119 -1.29 -11.64 -12.32
N GLU A 120 -0.26 -12.43 -12.01
CA GLU A 120 0.15 -13.55 -12.86
C GLU A 120 -0.74 -14.79 -12.59
N PRO A 121 -1.28 -15.43 -13.64
CA PRO A 121 -2.26 -16.53 -13.48
C PRO A 121 -1.71 -17.75 -12.75
N GLU A 122 -0.39 -17.90 -12.69
CA GLU A 122 0.29 -19.00 -12.01
C GLU A 122 0.30 -18.86 -10.47
N ILE A 123 -0.05 -17.68 -9.92
CA ILE A 123 0.15 -17.33 -8.52
C ILE A 123 -1.18 -16.93 -7.88
N ASP A 124 -1.47 -17.52 -6.72
CA ASP A 124 -2.66 -17.21 -5.93
C ASP A 124 -2.37 -16.18 -4.83
N GLN A 125 -1.29 -16.38 -4.08
CA GLN A 125 -0.86 -15.46 -3.04
C GLN A 125 0.65 -15.25 -3.09
N CYS A 126 1.08 -14.08 -2.60
CA CYS A 126 2.49 -13.73 -2.54
C CYS A 126 2.77 -12.83 -1.33
N MET A 127 3.95 -13.03 -0.75
CA MET A 127 4.54 -12.15 0.25
C MET A 127 5.99 -11.85 -0.10
N VAL A 128 6.34 -10.57 -0.19
CA VAL A 128 7.70 -10.10 -0.46
C VAL A 128 8.40 -9.74 0.84
N TYR A 129 9.64 -10.18 0.99
CA TYR A 129 10.47 -9.90 2.16
C TYR A 129 11.89 -9.52 1.75
N GLY A 130 12.51 -8.60 2.50
CA GLY A 130 13.89 -8.15 2.24
C GLY A 130 14.36 -7.04 3.16
N ASP A 131 13.66 -6.79 4.28
CA ASP A 131 14.06 -5.73 5.21
C ASP A 131 15.52 -5.92 5.70
N LYS A 132 16.32 -4.86 5.58
CA LYS A 132 17.76 -4.83 5.88
C LYS A 132 18.58 -5.88 5.11
N LYS A 133 18.07 -6.35 3.95
CA LYS A 133 18.77 -7.30 3.09
C LYS A 133 19.24 -6.63 1.80
N ASN A 134 20.21 -7.27 1.14
CA ASN A 134 20.75 -6.82 -0.16
C ASN A 134 19.87 -7.22 -1.36
N TYR A 135 18.83 -8.00 -1.13
CA TYR A 135 17.91 -8.46 -2.17
C TYR A 135 16.57 -8.88 -1.58
N LEU A 136 15.56 -8.90 -2.43
CA LEU A 136 14.23 -9.35 -2.09
C LEU A 136 14.05 -10.83 -2.39
N VAL A 137 13.23 -11.48 -1.56
CA VAL A 137 12.72 -12.84 -1.75
C VAL A 137 11.21 -12.82 -1.74
N ALA A 138 10.55 -13.80 -2.37
CA ALA A 138 9.11 -13.95 -2.30
C ALA A 138 8.73 -15.35 -1.80
N LEU A 139 7.76 -15.40 -0.89
CA LEU A 139 6.98 -16.57 -0.58
C LEU A 139 5.79 -16.60 -1.53
N ILE A 140 5.53 -17.73 -2.15
CA ILE A 140 4.50 -17.83 -3.19
C ILE A 140 3.63 -19.05 -2.92
N VAL A 141 2.32 -18.83 -2.87
CA VAL A 141 1.32 -19.88 -2.97
C VAL A 141 0.95 -20.01 -4.44
N PRO A 142 1.24 -21.14 -5.09
CA PRO A 142 0.84 -21.37 -6.47
C PRO A 142 -0.67 -21.46 -6.62
N ASN A 143 -1.19 -21.01 -7.76
CA ASN A 143 -2.57 -21.31 -8.13
C ASN A 143 -2.72 -22.83 -8.28
N LYS A 144 -3.90 -23.36 -7.94
CA LYS A 144 -4.22 -24.80 -7.89
C LYS A 144 -3.91 -25.53 -9.20
N ASP A 145 -4.07 -24.85 -10.32
CA ASP A 145 -3.78 -25.40 -11.65
C ASP A 145 -2.27 -25.51 -11.94
N PHE A 146 -1.42 -24.91 -11.12
CA PHE A 146 0.03 -24.79 -11.32
C PHE A 146 0.89 -25.36 -10.16
N LEU A 147 0.30 -26.11 -9.23
CA LEU A 147 0.98 -26.65 -8.03
C LEU A 147 2.30 -27.40 -8.34
N ASN A 148 2.36 -28.11 -9.47
CA ASN A 148 3.54 -28.88 -9.90
C ASN A 148 4.35 -28.20 -11.02
N GLU A 149 4.06 -26.94 -11.35
CA GLU A 149 4.58 -26.22 -12.50
C GLU A 149 5.64 -25.17 -12.09
N LYS A 150 6.58 -25.56 -11.26
CA LYS A 150 7.62 -24.63 -10.72
C LYS A 150 8.33 -23.81 -11.80
N GLU A 151 8.56 -24.40 -12.99
CA GLU A 151 9.19 -23.69 -14.11
C GLU A 151 8.31 -22.54 -14.63
N LYS A 152 6.98 -22.72 -14.68
CA LYS A 152 6.06 -21.68 -15.11
C LYS A 152 6.03 -20.53 -14.08
N ILE A 153 6.02 -20.87 -12.80
CA ILE A 153 6.07 -19.87 -11.73
C ILE A 153 7.38 -19.07 -11.80
N ASN A 154 8.53 -19.74 -12.00
CA ASN A 154 9.81 -19.04 -12.18
C ASN A 154 9.76 -18.07 -13.38
N LYS A 155 9.20 -18.50 -14.52
CA LYS A 155 9.02 -17.62 -15.70
C LYS A 155 8.10 -16.44 -15.42
N ALA A 156 7.06 -16.61 -14.60
CA ALA A 156 6.20 -15.51 -14.17
C ALA A 156 7.01 -14.46 -13.38
N ILE A 157 7.82 -14.90 -12.43
CA ILE A 157 8.71 -14.01 -11.66
C ILE A 157 9.75 -13.33 -12.56
N GLU A 158 10.31 -14.03 -13.54
CA GLU A 158 11.21 -13.42 -14.51
C GLU A 158 10.53 -12.33 -15.33
N ARG A 159 9.29 -12.55 -15.81
CA ARG A 159 8.50 -11.53 -16.51
C ARG A 159 8.33 -10.28 -15.66
N ILE A 160 8.00 -10.44 -14.37
CA ILE A 160 7.84 -9.33 -13.44
C ILE A 160 9.17 -8.62 -13.20
N ASN A 161 10.24 -9.35 -12.99
CA ASN A 161 11.57 -8.79 -12.78
C ASN A 161 12.05 -7.92 -13.94
N THR A 162 11.54 -8.11 -15.18
CA THR A 162 11.86 -7.21 -16.30
C THR A 162 11.26 -5.82 -16.15
N LYS A 163 10.17 -5.69 -15.37
CA LYS A 163 9.43 -4.44 -15.12
C LYS A 163 9.89 -3.72 -13.84
N LEU A 164 10.71 -4.37 -13.02
CA LEU A 164 11.18 -3.88 -11.73
C LEU A 164 12.57 -3.26 -11.84
N THR A 165 12.85 -2.28 -10.98
CA THR A 165 14.21 -1.73 -10.81
C THR A 165 15.16 -2.78 -10.24
N LEU A 166 16.47 -2.53 -10.29
CA LEU A 166 17.47 -3.47 -9.78
C LEU A 166 17.28 -3.82 -8.30
N LEU A 167 16.80 -2.87 -7.49
CA LEU A 167 16.58 -3.04 -6.06
C LEU A 167 15.28 -3.80 -5.75
N GLU A 168 14.28 -3.66 -6.62
CA GLU A 168 12.97 -4.31 -6.46
C GLU A 168 12.93 -5.76 -6.97
N LYS A 169 13.98 -6.23 -7.67
CA LYS A 169 13.99 -7.58 -8.25
C LYS A 169 13.97 -8.68 -7.20
N ILE A 170 13.06 -9.61 -7.39
CA ILE A 170 13.01 -10.86 -6.62
C ILE A 170 14.15 -11.78 -7.06
N LYS A 171 15.04 -12.10 -6.13
CA LYS A 171 16.22 -12.95 -6.38
C LYS A 171 15.99 -14.43 -6.08
N ARG A 172 15.07 -14.73 -5.16
CA ARG A 172 14.72 -16.10 -4.78
C ARG A 172 13.24 -16.19 -4.47
N ILE A 173 12.67 -17.33 -4.76
CA ILE A 173 11.32 -17.68 -4.36
C ILE A 173 11.32 -18.95 -3.51
N GLN A 174 10.35 -19.03 -2.60
CA GLN A 174 10.00 -20.24 -1.89
C GLN A 174 8.53 -20.51 -2.14
N LEU A 175 8.22 -21.69 -2.69
CA LEU A 175 6.85 -22.15 -2.79
C LEU A 175 6.40 -22.70 -1.43
N ILE A 176 5.20 -22.34 -1.04
CA ILE A 176 4.56 -22.80 0.18
C ILE A 176 3.15 -23.30 -0.15
N ASP A 177 2.67 -24.22 0.65
CA ASP A 177 1.27 -24.66 0.64
C ASP A 177 0.42 -23.64 1.44
N GLU A 178 -0.89 -23.64 1.20
CA GLU A 178 -1.86 -22.76 1.86
C GLU A 178 -1.85 -22.92 3.40
#